data_1d34e2c1f5d70386c2a533d0a08c8389
#
_entry.id   1d34e2c1f5d70386c2a533d0a08c8389
#
_cell.length_a   1.000
_cell.length_b   1.000
_cell.length_c   1.000
_cell.angle_alpha   90.00
_cell.angle_beta   90.00
_cell.angle_gamma   90.00
#
_symmetry.space_group_name_H-M   'P 1'
#
loop_
_entity.id
_entity.type
_entity.pdbx_description
1 polymer ?
#
loop_
_entity_poly.entity_id
_entity_poly.type
_entity_poly.pdbx_seq_one_letter_code
_entity_poly.pdbx_strand_id
1 'polypeptide(L)'
;MRVVRGFTPSPAPISRWSIRAADAWCCGRRTKWPPNRKRKGPEVANEAPWRATVLTIFPEMFPGPLGHSLAGRALADGLWALETVDIRGFASDKHRSVDDTPFGGGAGMVMRPDVVDAAIRGAGGEGPLVYLTPRGRPLDQARVRALAAGPGVRLLCGRFEGIDQRVLDAHSVEEICVGDYVLSGGEPAAMVVMDAVVRLLPGVMGKEASHAEESFERGVLEYPHYTRPQAWDGRAVPEVLISGHHEKIRVWRTAQAEEVTRQRRPDLWSRYAARDRNEG
;
A
#
# COMPACT_ATOMS: atom_id res chain seq x y z
N MET A 1 -35.08 18.24 -54.76
CA MET A 1 -35.07 17.93 -53.32
C MET A 1 -34.74 16.45 -53.15
N ARG A 2 -33.46 16.12 -52.83
CA ARG A 2 -33.01 14.76 -52.53
C ARG A 2 -32.81 14.66 -51.03
N VAL A 3 -33.60 13.79 -50.39
CA VAL A 3 -33.50 13.50 -48.94
C VAL A 3 -32.31 12.58 -48.73
N VAL A 4 -31.32 13.05 -48.00
CA VAL A 4 -30.17 12.24 -47.52
C VAL A 4 -30.63 11.46 -46.31
N ARG A 5 -30.68 10.13 -46.40
CA ARG A 5 -30.94 9.24 -45.24
C ARG A 5 -29.74 9.19 -44.35
N GLY A 6 -29.93 9.57 -43.09
CA GLY A 6 -28.92 9.47 -42.05
C GLY A 6 -28.57 8.00 -41.70
N PHE A 7 -27.27 7.75 -41.63
CA PHE A 7 -26.71 6.48 -41.21
C PHE A 7 -26.59 6.51 -39.67
N THR A 8 -27.41 5.72 -38.99
CA THR A 8 -27.24 5.47 -37.53
C THR A 8 -26.33 4.25 -37.35
N PRO A 9 -25.20 4.37 -36.66
CA PRO A 9 -24.39 3.19 -36.36
C PRO A 9 -25.08 2.35 -35.27
N SER A 10 -25.24 1.05 -35.57
CA SER A 10 -25.71 0.03 -34.64
C SER A 10 -24.69 -0.16 -33.49
N PRO A 11 -25.12 -0.26 -32.24
CA PRO A 11 -24.19 -0.53 -31.13
C PRO A 11 -23.69 -1.98 -31.22
N ALA A 12 -22.36 -2.15 -31.10
CA ALA A 12 -21.74 -3.45 -31.04
C ALA A 12 -22.21 -4.23 -29.79
N PRO A 13 -22.30 -5.56 -29.84
CA PRO A 13 -22.79 -6.36 -28.73
C PRO A 13 -21.78 -6.31 -27.59
N ILE A 14 -22.25 -5.84 -26.42
CA ILE A 14 -21.54 -5.93 -25.17
C ILE A 14 -21.43 -7.42 -24.77
N SER A 15 -20.25 -8.00 -24.87
CA SER A 15 -19.99 -9.35 -24.37
C SER A 15 -20.21 -9.37 -22.86
N ARG A 16 -21.29 -10.03 -22.44
CA ARG A 16 -21.57 -10.34 -21.04
C ARG A 16 -20.51 -11.34 -20.55
N TRP A 17 -19.53 -10.86 -19.78
CA TRP A 17 -18.75 -11.71 -18.94
C TRP A 17 -19.58 -12.12 -17.73
N SER A 18 -20.24 -13.29 -17.81
CA SER A 18 -20.85 -13.92 -16.65
C SER A 18 -19.76 -14.67 -15.88
N ILE A 19 -19.20 -14.04 -14.85
CA ILE A 19 -18.42 -14.75 -13.85
C ILE A 19 -19.39 -15.57 -13.02
N ARG A 20 -19.46 -16.88 -13.29
CA ARG A 20 -20.10 -17.83 -12.37
C ARG A 20 -19.15 -18.02 -11.20
N ALA A 21 -19.54 -17.50 -10.03
CA ALA A 21 -18.79 -17.52 -8.78
C ALA A 21 -18.74 -18.90 -8.10
N ALA A 22 -18.91 -20.01 -8.81
CA ALA A 22 -19.03 -21.33 -8.19
C ALA A 22 -17.92 -22.35 -8.52
N ASP A 23 -17.03 -22.11 -9.50
CA ASP A 23 -16.12 -23.16 -9.99
C ASP A 23 -14.61 -22.86 -9.89
N ALA A 24 -14.18 -21.86 -9.16
CA ALA A 24 -12.75 -21.46 -9.08
C ALA A 24 -12.00 -21.92 -7.83
N TRP A 25 -12.58 -22.76 -6.96
CA TRP A 25 -11.94 -23.17 -5.69
C TRP A 25 -11.63 -24.66 -5.58
N CYS A 26 -11.51 -25.40 -6.69
CA CYS A 26 -11.10 -26.79 -6.68
C CYS A 26 -10.06 -27.09 -7.77
N CYS A 27 -8.89 -26.51 -7.71
CA CYS A 27 -7.71 -27.08 -8.36
C CYS A 27 -6.47 -26.82 -7.49
N GLY A 28 -6.30 -27.66 -6.48
CA GLY A 28 -5.12 -27.74 -5.62
C GLY A 28 -3.88 -28.20 -6.38
N ARG A 29 -3.37 -27.38 -7.29
CA ARG A 29 -1.98 -27.47 -7.72
C ARG A 29 -1.17 -26.55 -6.84
N ARG A 30 -0.58 -27.14 -5.79
CA ARG A 30 0.61 -26.55 -5.16
C ARG A 30 1.64 -26.39 -6.26
N THR A 31 1.81 -25.20 -6.79
CA THR A 31 3.00 -24.84 -7.56
C THR A 31 4.17 -24.90 -6.56
N LYS A 32 4.83 -26.06 -6.49
CA LYS A 32 6.14 -26.15 -5.85
C LYS A 32 7.08 -25.28 -6.68
N TRP A 33 7.37 -24.08 -6.20
CA TRP A 33 8.54 -23.35 -6.66
C TRP A 33 9.76 -24.27 -6.48
N PRO A 34 10.66 -24.38 -7.49
CA PRO A 34 11.87 -25.16 -7.32
C PRO A 34 12.63 -24.64 -6.10
N PRO A 35 13.18 -25.54 -5.26
CA PRO A 35 13.98 -25.12 -4.12
C PRO A 35 15.13 -24.25 -4.64
N ASN A 36 15.15 -22.99 -4.23
CA ASN A 36 16.16 -22.05 -4.65
C ASN A 36 17.51 -22.53 -4.09
N ARG A 37 18.50 -22.66 -4.97
CA ARG A 37 19.91 -22.88 -4.57
C ARG A 37 20.24 -21.80 -3.56
N LYS A 38 20.61 -22.20 -2.34
CA LYS A 38 21.04 -21.36 -1.23
C LYS A 38 22.08 -20.35 -1.73
N ARG A 39 21.65 -19.17 -2.13
CA ARG A 39 22.54 -18.00 -2.07
C ARG A 39 22.64 -17.69 -0.58
N LYS A 40 23.84 -17.83 0.00
CA LYS A 40 24.16 -17.22 1.29
C LYS A 40 23.94 -15.72 1.08
N GLY A 41 22.80 -15.22 1.55
CA GLY A 41 22.59 -13.80 1.77
C GLY A 41 23.61 -13.35 2.85
N PRO A 42 23.91 -12.05 2.94
CA PRO A 42 24.69 -11.56 4.06
C PRO A 42 24.05 -12.07 5.35
N GLU A 43 24.88 -12.56 6.28
CA GLU A 43 24.47 -12.84 7.65
C GLU A 43 23.91 -11.54 8.22
N VAL A 44 22.59 -11.38 8.13
CA VAL A 44 21.88 -10.33 8.84
C VAL A 44 22.01 -10.71 10.32
N ALA A 45 22.66 -9.85 11.09
CA ALA A 45 22.74 -9.99 12.52
C ALA A 45 21.32 -10.27 13.06
N ASN A 46 21.22 -11.10 14.06
CA ASN A 46 20.02 -11.68 14.65
C ASN A 46 19.11 -10.61 15.31
N GLU A 47 18.66 -9.64 14.52
CA GLU A 47 17.64 -8.68 14.91
C GLU A 47 16.26 -9.34 14.66
N ALA A 48 15.36 -9.17 15.62
CA ALA A 48 14.00 -9.69 15.50
C ALA A 48 13.35 -9.15 14.20
N PRO A 49 12.59 -9.97 13.45
CA PRO A 49 11.97 -9.53 12.21
C PRO A 49 11.01 -8.36 12.48
N TRP A 50 10.97 -7.39 11.54
CA TRP A 50 9.95 -6.35 11.58
C TRP A 50 8.55 -6.97 11.62
N ARG A 51 7.69 -6.51 12.52
CA ARG A 51 6.41 -7.17 12.78
C ARG A 51 5.22 -6.26 12.47
N ALA A 52 4.28 -6.75 11.66
CA ALA A 52 2.95 -6.17 11.51
C ALA A 52 1.96 -6.96 12.37
N THR A 53 1.28 -6.29 13.29
CA THR A 53 0.14 -6.85 14.04
C THR A 53 -1.12 -6.15 13.57
N VAL A 54 -2.05 -6.88 12.96
CA VAL A 54 -3.27 -6.33 12.36
C VAL A 54 -4.49 -6.74 13.18
N LEU A 55 -5.16 -5.76 13.78
CA LEU A 55 -6.44 -5.94 14.48
C LEU A 55 -7.56 -5.72 13.47
N THR A 56 -8.37 -6.75 13.22
CA THR A 56 -9.40 -6.74 12.18
C THR A 56 -10.56 -7.68 12.57
N ILE A 57 -11.70 -7.53 11.94
CA ILE A 57 -12.79 -8.50 12.01
C ILE A 57 -12.79 -9.50 10.84
N PHE A 58 -11.78 -9.42 9.94
CA PHE A 58 -11.58 -10.30 8.78
C PHE A 58 -10.12 -10.76 8.67
N PRO A 59 -9.62 -11.55 9.64
CA PRO A 59 -8.22 -12.02 9.64
C PRO A 59 -7.85 -12.83 8.39
N GLU A 60 -8.83 -13.49 7.77
CA GLU A 60 -8.68 -14.29 6.55
C GLU A 60 -8.32 -13.46 5.30
N MET A 61 -8.49 -12.15 5.33
CA MET A 61 -8.04 -11.26 4.23
C MET A 61 -6.51 -11.17 4.14
N PHE A 62 -5.80 -11.55 5.20
CA PHE A 62 -4.34 -11.42 5.29
C PHE A 62 -3.63 -12.77 5.09
N PRO A 63 -2.42 -12.77 4.49
CA PRO A 63 -1.65 -11.62 4.01
C PRO A 63 -2.15 -11.03 2.69
N GLY A 64 -3.16 -11.61 2.04
CA GLY A 64 -3.68 -11.15 0.75
C GLY A 64 -2.56 -11.07 -0.31
N PRO A 65 -2.45 -9.95 -1.06
CA PRO A 65 -1.43 -9.78 -2.10
C PRO A 65 0.00 -9.81 -1.54
N LEU A 66 0.19 -9.50 -0.26
CA LEU A 66 1.51 -9.55 0.40
C LEU A 66 2.06 -10.97 0.59
N GLY A 67 1.25 -11.99 0.38
CA GLY A 67 1.70 -13.38 0.31
C GLY A 67 2.43 -13.75 -1.00
N HIS A 68 2.58 -12.80 -1.94
CA HIS A 68 3.15 -13.02 -3.25
C HIS A 68 4.36 -12.11 -3.52
N SER A 69 5.08 -12.39 -4.64
CA SER A 69 6.20 -11.59 -5.14
C SER A 69 7.30 -11.37 -4.08
N LEU A 70 7.81 -10.13 -3.97
CA LEU A 70 8.90 -9.78 -3.06
C LEU A 70 8.47 -9.84 -1.60
N ALA A 71 7.32 -9.27 -1.27
CA ALA A 71 6.79 -9.27 0.10
C ALA A 71 6.53 -10.69 0.61
N GLY A 72 5.93 -11.56 -0.22
CA GLY A 72 5.66 -12.95 0.14
C GLY A 72 6.92 -13.79 0.31
N ARG A 73 7.97 -13.53 -0.49
CA ARG A 73 9.28 -14.15 -0.30
C ARG A 73 9.92 -13.70 1.00
N ALA A 74 9.93 -12.39 1.27
CA ALA A 74 10.47 -11.82 2.48
C ALA A 74 9.78 -12.35 3.74
N LEU A 75 8.44 -12.57 3.67
CA LEU A 75 7.67 -13.21 4.73
C LEU A 75 8.12 -14.66 4.95
N ALA A 76 8.28 -15.43 3.86
CA ALA A 76 8.74 -16.82 3.93
C ALA A 76 10.21 -16.95 4.42
N ASP A 77 11.05 -15.96 4.11
CA ASP A 77 12.45 -15.89 4.53
C ASP A 77 12.60 -15.29 5.97
N GLY A 78 11.50 -14.86 6.61
CA GLY A 78 11.47 -14.34 7.97
C GLY A 78 12.05 -12.93 8.13
N LEU A 79 12.15 -12.13 7.06
CA LEU A 79 12.59 -10.73 7.12
C LEU A 79 11.53 -9.83 7.76
N TRP A 80 10.28 -10.24 7.68
CA TRP A 80 9.17 -9.63 8.40
C TRP A 80 8.18 -10.71 8.84
N ALA A 81 7.31 -10.36 9.78
CA ALA A 81 6.30 -11.26 10.32
C ALA A 81 4.94 -10.57 10.34
N LEU A 82 3.89 -11.35 10.16
CA LEU A 82 2.50 -10.90 10.21
C LEU A 82 1.77 -11.68 11.29
N GLU A 83 1.08 -10.94 12.14
CA GLU A 83 0.13 -11.47 13.11
C GLU A 83 -1.24 -10.81 12.88
N THR A 84 -2.30 -11.59 12.84
CA THR A 84 -3.67 -11.09 12.75
C THR A 84 -4.41 -11.38 14.05
N VAL A 85 -5.09 -10.37 14.57
CA VAL A 85 -5.88 -10.45 15.79
C VAL A 85 -7.35 -10.25 15.43
N ASP A 86 -8.16 -11.27 15.62
CA ASP A 86 -9.61 -11.18 15.41
C ASP A 86 -10.26 -10.40 16.57
N ILE A 87 -10.72 -9.18 16.27
CA ILE A 87 -11.40 -8.31 17.23
C ILE A 87 -12.65 -8.99 17.81
N ARG A 88 -13.35 -9.84 17.03
CA ARG A 88 -14.55 -10.58 17.51
C ARG A 88 -14.24 -11.51 18.66
N GLY A 89 -13.00 -11.97 18.78
CA GLY A 89 -12.56 -12.82 19.89
C GLY A 89 -12.62 -12.16 21.27
N PHE A 90 -12.73 -10.83 21.31
CA PHE A 90 -12.77 -10.04 22.55
C PHE A 90 -14.18 -9.61 22.95
N ALA A 91 -15.20 -9.91 22.14
CA ALA A 91 -16.59 -9.69 22.51
C ALA A 91 -17.03 -10.73 23.55
N SER A 92 -17.66 -10.26 24.63
CA SER A 92 -18.10 -11.09 25.75
C SER A 92 -19.52 -11.67 25.56
N ASP A 93 -20.29 -11.14 24.62
CA ASP A 93 -21.65 -11.59 24.35
C ASP A 93 -21.68 -12.84 23.46
N LYS A 94 -22.79 -13.59 23.54
CA LYS A 94 -23.00 -14.85 22.80
C LYS A 94 -22.85 -14.69 21.27
N HIS A 95 -23.22 -13.53 20.75
CA HIS A 95 -23.19 -13.23 19.29
C HIS A 95 -21.88 -12.66 18.82
N ARG A 96 -20.94 -12.40 19.73
CA ARG A 96 -19.63 -11.76 19.43
C ARG A 96 -19.82 -10.45 18.67
N SER A 97 -20.75 -9.61 19.15
CA SER A 97 -21.11 -8.33 18.54
C SER A 97 -19.98 -7.33 18.71
N VAL A 98 -19.50 -6.79 17.59
CA VAL A 98 -18.37 -5.84 17.55
C VAL A 98 -18.80 -4.41 17.29
N ASP A 99 -20.08 -4.20 16.99
CA ASP A 99 -20.67 -2.93 16.56
C ASP A 99 -22.02 -2.70 17.24
N ASP A 100 -22.44 -1.44 17.28
CA ASP A 100 -23.75 -1.01 17.80
C ASP A 100 -24.16 0.30 17.13
N THR A 101 -25.42 0.70 17.34
CA THR A 101 -25.98 1.94 16.78
C THR A 101 -25.29 3.18 17.35
N PRO A 102 -25.01 4.21 16.50
CA PRO A 102 -24.35 5.42 16.98
C PRO A 102 -25.27 6.24 17.90
N PHE A 103 -24.70 6.82 18.95
CA PHE A 103 -25.39 7.86 19.72
C PHE A 103 -25.69 9.07 18.83
N GLY A 104 -26.86 9.65 18.99
CA GLY A 104 -27.35 10.74 18.15
C GLY A 104 -28.12 10.29 16.92
N GLY A 105 -28.22 8.98 16.69
CA GLY A 105 -28.89 8.40 15.53
C GLY A 105 -28.06 8.51 14.25
N GLY A 106 -28.66 8.16 13.12
CA GLY A 106 -28.01 8.12 11.81
C GLY A 106 -28.01 6.71 11.21
N ALA A 107 -27.61 6.62 9.96
CA ALA A 107 -27.40 5.34 9.29
C ALA A 107 -26.06 4.73 9.69
N GLY A 108 -25.98 3.40 9.64
CA GLY A 108 -24.76 2.66 9.92
C GLY A 108 -24.58 2.26 11.37
N MET A 109 -23.42 1.68 11.66
CA MET A 109 -23.04 1.13 12.96
C MET A 109 -21.65 1.65 13.32
N VAL A 110 -21.29 1.64 14.61
CA VAL A 110 -19.97 2.04 15.09
C VAL A 110 -19.36 0.88 15.87
N MET A 111 -18.08 0.63 15.70
CA MET A 111 -17.36 -0.42 16.43
C MET A 111 -17.32 -0.08 17.93
N ARG A 112 -17.73 -1.06 18.72
CA ARG A 112 -17.94 -0.93 20.18
C ARG A 112 -16.62 -0.66 20.92
N PRO A 113 -16.61 0.30 21.85
CA PRO A 113 -15.40 0.68 22.58
C PRO A 113 -14.87 -0.43 23.49
N ASP A 114 -15.73 -1.15 24.17
CA ASP A 114 -15.34 -2.22 25.08
C ASP A 114 -14.62 -3.37 24.37
N VAL A 115 -15.09 -3.75 23.18
CA VAL A 115 -14.52 -4.84 22.38
C VAL A 115 -13.19 -4.42 21.74
N VAL A 116 -13.13 -3.20 21.16
CA VAL A 116 -11.91 -2.69 20.52
C VAL A 116 -10.83 -2.41 21.55
N ASP A 117 -11.16 -1.82 22.71
CA ASP A 117 -10.23 -1.60 23.83
C ASP A 117 -9.62 -2.93 24.31
N ALA A 118 -10.47 -3.94 24.53
CA ALA A 118 -10.02 -5.26 24.94
C ALA A 118 -9.09 -5.90 23.88
N ALA A 119 -9.40 -5.75 22.59
CA ALA A 119 -8.54 -6.24 21.52
C ALA A 119 -7.18 -5.52 21.47
N ILE A 120 -7.14 -4.20 21.63
CA ILE A 120 -5.90 -3.42 21.67
C ILE A 120 -5.02 -3.84 22.85
N ARG A 121 -5.62 -4.02 24.03
CA ARG A 121 -4.89 -4.46 25.24
C ARG A 121 -4.42 -5.90 25.17
N GLY A 122 -5.21 -6.77 24.56
CA GLY A 122 -4.90 -8.19 24.40
C GLY A 122 -3.96 -8.48 23.24
N ALA A 123 -3.89 -7.59 22.25
CA ALA A 123 -2.98 -7.74 21.12
C ALA A 123 -1.55 -7.44 21.55
N GLY A 124 -0.66 -8.36 21.26
CA GLY A 124 0.78 -8.12 21.33
C GLY A 124 1.24 -7.12 20.27
N GLY A 125 2.52 -7.19 19.95
CA GLY A 125 3.13 -6.41 18.89
C GLY A 125 3.83 -5.16 19.38
N GLU A 126 4.74 -4.69 18.54
CA GLU A 126 5.62 -3.56 18.83
C GLU A 126 5.33 -2.41 17.85
N GLY A 127 5.81 -1.22 18.21
CA GLY A 127 5.64 -0.03 17.39
C GLY A 127 4.32 0.70 17.63
N PRO A 128 4.06 1.77 16.83
CA PRO A 128 2.89 2.61 16.99
C PRO A 128 1.60 1.86 16.69
N LEU A 129 0.52 2.25 17.39
CA LEU A 129 -0.84 1.83 17.06
C LEU A 129 -1.42 2.83 16.06
N VAL A 130 -1.71 2.36 14.86
CA VAL A 130 -2.20 3.16 13.74
C VAL A 130 -3.62 2.74 13.38
N TYR A 131 -4.53 3.69 13.37
CA TYR A 131 -5.89 3.54 12.84
C TYR A 131 -5.98 4.09 11.42
N LEU A 132 -6.48 3.27 10.50
CA LEU A 132 -6.58 3.63 9.08
C LEU A 132 -7.95 4.23 8.78
N THR A 133 -7.99 5.53 8.54
CA THR A 133 -9.20 6.32 8.42
C THR A 133 -9.02 7.50 7.46
N PRO A 134 -10.07 7.89 6.69
CA PRO A 134 -10.03 9.10 5.87
C PRO A 134 -9.77 10.40 6.65
N ARG A 135 -10.04 10.42 7.97
CA ARG A 135 -9.78 11.58 8.86
C ARG A 135 -8.31 11.73 9.25
N GLY A 136 -7.50 10.70 8.99
CA GLY A 136 -6.10 10.67 9.38
C GLY A 136 -5.21 11.60 8.57
N ARG A 137 -3.98 11.76 9.04
CA ARG A 137 -2.95 12.47 8.27
C ARG A 137 -2.57 11.66 7.03
N PRO A 138 -2.36 12.31 5.87
CA PRO A 138 -1.91 11.61 4.68
C PRO A 138 -0.61 10.84 4.92
N LEU A 139 -0.60 9.57 4.51
CA LEU A 139 0.62 8.75 4.52
C LEU A 139 1.60 9.29 3.47
N ASP A 140 2.78 9.66 3.90
CA ASP A 140 3.88 10.05 3.03
C ASP A 140 5.09 9.12 3.16
N GLN A 141 6.05 9.25 2.24
CA GLN A 141 7.25 8.42 2.20
C GLN A 141 8.12 8.59 3.46
N ALA A 142 8.12 9.77 4.08
CA ALA A 142 8.85 10.01 5.32
C ALA A 142 8.26 9.17 6.46
N ARG A 143 6.93 9.11 6.57
CA ARG A 143 6.27 8.28 7.58
C ARG A 143 6.47 6.79 7.31
N VAL A 144 6.41 6.36 6.04
CA VAL A 144 6.71 4.97 5.65
C VAL A 144 8.13 4.57 6.10
N ARG A 145 9.13 5.42 5.86
CA ARG A 145 10.51 5.16 6.33
C ARG A 145 10.62 5.09 7.85
N ALA A 146 9.93 5.98 8.55
CA ALA A 146 9.92 5.95 10.01
C ALA A 146 9.31 4.66 10.56
N LEU A 147 8.27 4.13 9.93
CA LEU A 147 7.68 2.84 10.27
C LEU A 147 8.63 1.67 9.94
N ALA A 148 9.33 1.73 8.80
CA ALA A 148 10.30 0.70 8.40
C ALA A 148 11.53 0.65 9.32
N ALA A 149 11.96 1.80 9.86
CA ALA A 149 13.08 1.89 10.81
C ALA A 149 12.73 1.45 12.23
N GLY A 150 11.44 1.30 12.55
CA GLY A 150 10.97 0.83 13.85
C GLY A 150 10.91 -0.70 13.93
N PRO A 151 10.55 -1.25 15.10
CA PRO A 151 10.47 -2.70 15.32
C PRO A 151 9.24 -3.33 14.64
N GLY A 152 8.25 -2.52 14.28
CA GLY A 152 6.99 -2.97 13.69
C GLY A 152 5.89 -1.92 13.75
N VAL A 153 4.66 -2.35 13.47
CA VAL A 153 3.45 -1.52 13.51
C VAL A 153 2.25 -2.35 13.96
N ARG A 154 1.36 -1.75 14.74
CA ARG A 154 0.04 -2.29 15.05
C ARG A 154 -1.00 -1.54 14.23
N LEU A 155 -1.72 -2.23 13.34
CA LEU A 155 -2.69 -1.65 12.43
C LEU A 155 -4.10 -1.99 12.89
N LEU A 156 -4.90 -0.97 13.20
CA LEU A 156 -6.29 -1.12 13.60
C LEU A 156 -7.18 -0.84 12.38
N CYS A 157 -7.88 -1.89 11.91
CA CYS A 157 -8.76 -1.83 10.76
C CYS A 157 -10.18 -1.53 11.23
N GLY A 158 -10.69 -0.33 10.97
CA GLY A 158 -12.07 0.03 11.21
C GLY A 158 -13.02 -0.52 10.15
N ARG A 159 -14.23 -0.73 10.55
CA ARG A 159 -15.37 -1.09 9.69
C ARG A 159 -16.58 -0.25 10.05
N PHE A 160 -17.64 -0.37 9.23
CA PHE A 160 -18.88 0.41 9.42
C PHE A 160 -18.59 1.92 9.34
N GLU A 161 -19.16 2.72 10.25
CA GLU A 161 -18.90 4.17 10.35
C GLU A 161 -17.57 4.51 11.09
N GLY A 162 -16.85 3.48 11.54
CA GLY A 162 -15.57 3.61 12.22
C GLY A 162 -15.58 3.10 13.64
N ILE A 163 -14.63 3.60 14.44
CA ILE A 163 -14.38 3.19 15.82
C ILE A 163 -14.85 4.29 16.77
N ASP A 164 -15.40 3.90 17.92
CA ASP A 164 -15.78 4.86 18.96
C ASP A 164 -14.59 5.74 19.36
N GLN A 165 -14.80 7.07 19.31
CA GLN A 165 -13.76 8.06 19.52
C GLN A 165 -13.04 7.92 20.89
N ARG A 166 -13.77 7.48 21.92
CA ARG A 166 -13.21 7.30 23.27
C ARG A 166 -12.06 6.29 23.31
N VAL A 167 -12.08 5.29 22.43
CA VAL A 167 -10.97 4.32 22.30
C VAL A 167 -9.75 4.96 21.65
N LEU A 168 -9.96 5.73 20.59
CA LEU A 168 -8.86 6.41 19.90
C LEU A 168 -8.13 7.37 20.83
N ASP A 169 -8.90 8.13 21.63
CA ASP A 169 -8.36 9.07 22.61
C ASP A 169 -7.62 8.36 23.77
N ALA A 170 -8.18 7.24 24.26
CA ALA A 170 -7.61 6.51 25.40
C ALA A 170 -6.26 5.84 25.05
N HIS A 171 -6.03 5.46 23.81
CA HIS A 171 -4.85 4.69 23.38
C HIS A 171 -3.81 5.52 22.62
N SER A 172 -3.99 6.85 22.50
CA SER A 172 -3.09 7.72 21.73
C SER A 172 -2.83 7.17 20.32
N VAL A 173 -3.91 6.80 19.63
CA VAL A 173 -3.87 6.17 18.31
C VAL A 173 -3.45 7.18 17.27
N GLU A 174 -2.49 6.82 16.41
CA GLU A 174 -2.14 7.61 15.24
C GLU A 174 -3.14 7.35 14.12
N GLU A 175 -3.84 8.38 13.65
CA GLU A 175 -4.76 8.28 12.53
C GLU A 175 -4.03 8.56 11.21
N ILE A 176 -4.07 7.59 10.26
CA ILE A 176 -3.43 7.69 8.94
C ILE A 176 -4.45 7.50 7.82
N CYS A 177 -4.38 8.38 6.82
CA CYS A 177 -5.14 8.31 5.56
C CYS A 177 -4.20 7.85 4.42
N VAL A 178 -4.62 6.83 3.65
CA VAL A 178 -3.86 6.33 2.49
C VAL A 178 -4.24 7.04 1.17
N GLY A 179 -5.23 7.93 1.19
CA GLY A 179 -5.68 8.72 0.04
C GLY A 179 -7.07 9.29 0.26
N ASP A 180 -7.42 10.31 -0.52
CA ASP A 180 -8.68 11.05 -0.42
C ASP A 180 -9.84 10.29 -1.09
N TYR A 181 -10.13 9.10 -0.57
CA TYR A 181 -11.24 8.25 -0.98
C TYR A 181 -11.69 7.36 0.18
N VAL A 182 -12.92 6.89 0.12
CA VAL A 182 -13.51 6.02 1.14
C VAL A 182 -13.43 4.56 0.70
N LEU A 183 -12.93 3.69 1.59
CA LEU A 183 -12.89 2.24 1.44
C LEU A 183 -14.00 1.59 2.28
N SER A 184 -14.35 0.36 1.97
CA SER A 184 -15.33 -0.42 2.74
C SER A 184 -14.82 -0.86 4.12
N GLY A 185 -13.54 -0.64 4.42
CA GLY A 185 -12.88 -0.96 5.69
C GLY A 185 -11.39 -0.71 5.65
N GLY A 186 -10.73 -0.85 6.78
CA GLY A 186 -9.30 -0.55 6.93
C GLY A 186 -8.35 -1.59 6.37
N GLU A 187 -8.80 -2.81 6.05
CA GLU A 187 -7.92 -3.91 5.65
C GLU A 187 -7.15 -3.63 4.34
N PRO A 188 -7.78 -3.10 3.26
CA PRO A 188 -7.01 -2.72 2.07
C PRO A 188 -5.99 -1.63 2.35
N ALA A 189 -6.34 -0.65 3.21
CA ALA A 189 -5.41 0.40 3.61
C ALA A 189 -4.23 -0.17 4.43
N ALA A 190 -4.48 -1.16 5.31
CA ALA A 190 -3.43 -1.89 6.03
C ALA A 190 -2.46 -2.59 5.08
N MET A 191 -2.97 -3.22 4.02
CA MET A 191 -2.13 -3.84 3.00
C MET A 191 -1.26 -2.81 2.26
N VAL A 192 -1.79 -1.63 1.94
CA VAL A 192 -1.02 -0.53 1.32
C VAL A 192 0.11 -0.06 2.24
N VAL A 193 -0.17 0.16 3.53
CA VAL A 193 0.85 0.56 4.51
C VAL A 193 1.93 -0.51 4.63
N MET A 194 1.53 -1.77 4.79
CA MET A 194 2.49 -2.88 4.91
C MET A 194 3.34 -3.06 3.65
N ASP A 195 2.76 -2.97 2.44
CA ASP A 195 3.52 -3.08 1.19
C ASP A 195 4.55 -1.97 1.07
N ALA A 196 4.14 -0.72 1.34
CA ALA A 196 5.04 0.43 1.31
C ALA A 196 6.20 0.29 2.30
N VAL A 197 5.97 -0.29 3.49
CA VAL A 197 6.99 -0.48 4.52
C VAL A 197 7.89 -1.67 4.21
N VAL A 198 7.29 -2.84 3.92
CA VAL A 198 8.02 -4.10 3.73
C VAL A 198 9.05 -4.00 2.60
N ARG A 199 8.72 -3.28 1.51
CA ARG A 199 9.68 -3.09 0.41
C ARG A 199 10.93 -2.30 0.80
N LEU A 200 10.89 -1.52 1.89
CA LEU A 200 12.03 -0.75 2.40
C LEU A 200 12.90 -1.54 3.39
N LEU A 201 12.43 -2.69 3.86
CA LEU A 201 13.19 -3.51 4.82
C LEU A 201 14.47 -4.06 4.17
N PRO A 202 15.59 -4.11 4.93
CA PRO A 202 16.83 -4.68 4.42
C PRO A 202 16.65 -6.09 3.86
N GLY A 203 17.21 -6.34 2.68
CA GLY A 203 17.17 -7.66 2.04
C GLY A 203 15.90 -7.99 1.24
N VAL A 204 14.83 -7.17 1.31
CA VAL A 204 13.60 -7.37 0.52
C VAL A 204 13.79 -6.97 -0.93
N MET A 205 14.33 -5.77 -1.18
CA MET A 205 14.69 -5.29 -2.51
C MET A 205 16.18 -5.53 -2.78
N GLY A 206 16.50 -5.99 -3.98
CA GLY A 206 17.84 -6.53 -4.29
C GLY A 206 19.01 -5.53 -4.43
N LYS A 207 18.76 -4.22 -4.44
CA LYS A 207 19.79 -3.18 -4.50
C LYS A 207 19.26 -1.92 -3.80
N GLU A 208 19.91 -1.51 -2.72
CA GLU A 208 19.62 -0.26 -1.99
C GLU A 208 19.71 0.99 -2.89
N ALA A 209 20.60 0.99 -3.89
CA ALA A 209 20.74 2.06 -4.86
C ALA A 209 19.47 2.31 -5.72
N SER A 210 18.53 1.35 -5.75
CA SER A 210 17.26 1.51 -6.49
C SER A 210 16.31 2.50 -5.84
N HIS A 211 16.39 2.69 -4.53
CA HIS A 211 15.48 3.57 -3.79
C HIS A 211 15.79 5.06 -3.98
N ALA A 212 17.07 5.42 -4.18
CA ALA A 212 17.50 6.83 -4.23
C ALA A 212 16.93 7.64 -5.42
N GLU A 213 16.52 6.97 -6.49
CA GLU A 213 15.94 7.60 -7.70
C GLU A 213 14.42 7.47 -7.78
N GLU A 214 13.76 6.82 -6.81
CA GLU A 214 12.31 6.62 -6.81
C GLU A 214 11.54 7.92 -6.52
N SER A 215 10.26 7.93 -6.90
CA SER A 215 9.34 9.03 -6.59
C SER A 215 9.33 9.35 -5.09
N PHE A 216 9.28 10.63 -4.76
CA PHE A 216 9.25 11.21 -3.42
C PHE A 216 10.58 11.21 -2.64
N GLU A 217 11.60 10.43 -3.05
CA GLU A 217 12.87 10.37 -2.34
C GLU A 217 13.61 11.72 -2.34
N ARG A 218 13.63 12.41 -3.48
CA ARG A 218 14.20 13.76 -3.62
C ARG A 218 13.13 14.85 -3.64
N GLY A 219 11.87 14.53 -3.31
CA GLY A 219 10.75 15.47 -3.34
C GLY A 219 10.15 15.69 -4.73
N VAL A 220 10.56 14.92 -5.72
CA VAL A 220 10.06 14.93 -7.09
C VAL A 220 9.49 13.56 -7.48
N LEU A 221 8.73 13.51 -8.56
CA LEU A 221 8.33 12.26 -9.18
C LEU A 221 9.51 11.70 -9.99
N GLU A 222 9.45 10.43 -10.24
CA GLU A 222 10.38 9.68 -11.07
C GLU A 222 10.27 10.07 -12.55
N TYR A 223 11.38 10.01 -13.27
CA TYR A 223 11.44 10.23 -14.70
C TYR A 223 10.81 9.07 -15.49
N PRO A 224 10.39 9.27 -16.77
CA PRO A 224 9.82 8.19 -17.58
C PRO A 224 10.87 7.14 -17.93
N HIS A 225 10.50 5.86 -17.79
CA HIS A 225 11.34 4.71 -18.08
C HIS A 225 11.11 4.17 -19.49
N TYR A 226 12.17 3.70 -20.11
CA TYR A 226 12.16 3.08 -21.43
C TYR A 226 12.88 1.73 -21.39
N THR A 227 12.38 0.76 -22.15
CA THR A 227 12.97 -0.56 -22.33
C THR A 227 12.91 -1.02 -23.77
N ARG A 228 13.37 -2.22 -24.06
CA ARG A 228 13.31 -2.85 -25.39
C ARG A 228 11.88 -3.14 -25.83
N PRO A 229 11.57 -3.05 -27.13
CA PRO A 229 12.46 -2.70 -28.24
C PRO A 229 12.79 -1.20 -28.30
N GLN A 230 13.89 -0.81 -29.00
CA GLN A 230 14.34 0.59 -29.11
C GLN A 230 13.34 1.50 -29.86
N ALA A 231 12.55 0.92 -30.75
CA ALA A 231 11.44 1.59 -31.41
C ALA A 231 10.19 0.71 -31.29
N TRP A 232 9.07 1.32 -30.91
CA TRP A 232 7.77 0.67 -30.82
C TRP A 232 6.67 1.59 -31.38
N ASP A 233 5.90 1.09 -32.32
CA ASP A 233 4.79 1.81 -32.95
C ASP A 233 5.18 3.24 -33.43
N GLY A 234 6.31 3.33 -34.16
CA GLY A 234 6.85 4.60 -34.68
C GLY A 234 7.47 5.53 -33.62
N ARG A 235 7.50 5.14 -32.35
CA ARG A 235 8.06 5.91 -31.23
C ARG A 235 9.40 5.34 -30.82
N ALA A 236 10.44 6.15 -30.88
CA ALA A 236 11.78 5.75 -30.50
C ALA A 236 12.10 6.09 -29.04
N VAL A 237 13.01 5.34 -28.45
CA VAL A 237 13.65 5.71 -27.17
C VAL A 237 14.47 6.98 -27.39
N PRO A 238 14.47 7.96 -26.44
CA PRO A 238 15.30 9.15 -26.54
C PRO A 238 16.78 8.80 -26.76
N GLU A 239 17.44 9.44 -27.75
CA GLU A 239 18.82 9.15 -28.15
C GLU A 239 19.81 9.28 -27.00
N VAL A 240 19.59 10.23 -26.07
CA VAL A 240 20.45 10.41 -24.90
C VAL A 240 20.54 9.15 -24.05
N LEU A 241 19.46 8.36 -23.95
CA LEU A 241 19.41 7.13 -23.12
C LEU A 241 20.20 5.97 -23.72
N ILE A 242 20.48 6.01 -25.03
CA ILE A 242 21.25 4.99 -25.75
C ILE A 242 22.69 5.46 -26.07
N SER A 243 23.03 6.70 -25.70
CA SER A 243 24.34 7.32 -26.04
C SER A 243 25.52 6.75 -25.24
N GLY A 244 25.30 6.05 -24.13
CA GLY A 244 26.33 5.59 -23.20
C GLY A 244 26.96 6.72 -22.34
N HIS A 245 26.56 7.97 -22.51
CA HIS A 245 27.09 9.11 -21.75
C HIS A 245 26.37 9.27 -20.43
N HIS A 246 26.84 8.63 -19.36
CA HIS A 246 26.20 8.61 -18.04
C HIS A 246 25.82 9.99 -17.50
N GLU A 247 26.67 10.99 -17.65
CA GLU A 247 26.39 12.35 -17.18
C GLU A 247 25.23 13.01 -17.94
N LYS A 248 25.19 12.88 -19.27
CA LYS A 248 24.05 13.38 -20.07
C LYS A 248 22.75 12.66 -19.73
N ILE A 249 22.83 11.36 -19.47
CA ILE A 249 21.67 10.56 -19.04
C ILE A 249 21.18 11.05 -17.68
N ARG A 250 22.07 11.32 -16.72
CA ARG A 250 21.73 11.84 -15.40
C ARG A 250 21.03 13.20 -15.50
N VAL A 251 21.59 14.13 -16.25
CA VAL A 251 20.99 15.46 -16.48
C VAL A 251 19.61 15.34 -17.11
N TRP A 252 19.48 14.50 -18.13
CA TRP A 252 18.19 14.27 -18.79
C TRP A 252 17.14 13.70 -17.83
N ARG A 253 17.51 12.71 -17.01
CA ARG A 253 16.61 12.10 -16.00
C ARG A 253 16.12 13.14 -14.99
N THR A 254 17.03 13.98 -14.48
CA THR A 254 16.66 15.05 -13.55
C THR A 254 15.68 16.04 -14.20
N ALA A 255 15.97 16.52 -15.41
CA ALA A 255 15.08 17.43 -16.11
C ALA A 255 13.69 16.82 -16.38
N GLN A 256 13.62 15.53 -16.73
CA GLN A 256 12.34 14.84 -16.92
C GLN A 256 11.56 14.65 -15.60
N ALA A 257 12.24 14.32 -14.51
CA ALA A 257 11.64 14.20 -13.20
C ALA A 257 11.01 15.53 -12.74
N GLU A 258 11.73 16.63 -12.91
CA GLU A 258 11.25 17.98 -12.60
C GLU A 258 10.05 18.38 -13.47
N GLU A 259 10.13 18.14 -14.78
CA GLU A 259 9.03 18.46 -15.71
C GLU A 259 7.76 17.66 -15.39
N VAL A 260 7.89 16.35 -15.18
CA VAL A 260 6.75 15.48 -14.80
C VAL A 260 6.14 15.94 -13.46
N THR A 261 7.00 16.32 -12.49
CA THR A 261 6.52 16.80 -11.19
C THR A 261 5.79 18.12 -11.32
N ARG A 262 6.33 19.07 -12.08
CA ARG A 262 5.70 20.38 -12.32
C ARG A 262 4.32 20.25 -12.93
N GLN A 263 4.17 19.34 -13.92
CA GLN A 263 2.91 19.13 -14.63
C GLN A 263 1.87 18.36 -13.82
N ARG A 264 2.27 17.31 -13.11
CA ARG A 264 1.34 16.36 -12.49
C ARG A 264 1.13 16.57 -11.00
N ARG A 265 2.12 17.14 -10.30
CA ARG A 265 2.11 17.34 -8.87
C ARG A 265 2.63 18.75 -8.51
N PRO A 266 1.87 19.82 -8.85
CA PRO A 266 2.26 21.21 -8.55
C PRO A 266 2.47 21.45 -7.04
N ASP A 267 1.82 20.70 -6.19
CA ASP A 267 2.02 20.70 -4.74
C ASP A 267 3.43 20.23 -4.32
N LEU A 268 3.93 19.16 -4.93
CA LEU A 268 5.31 18.70 -4.73
C LEU A 268 6.31 19.66 -5.35
N TRP A 269 6.04 20.13 -6.56
CA TRP A 269 6.90 21.10 -7.27
C TRP A 269 7.12 22.37 -6.47
N SER A 270 6.06 22.94 -5.87
CA SER A 270 6.16 24.13 -5.04
C SER A 270 7.09 23.94 -3.84
N ARG A 271 7.02 22.77 -3.21
CA ARG A 271 7.90 22.40 -2.08
C ARG A 271 9.35 22.17 -2.51
N TYR A 272 9.56 21.48 -3.62
CA TYR A 272 10.89 21.23 -4.19
C TYR A 272 11.58 22.53 -4.58
N ALA A 273 10.94 23.38 -5.37
CA ALA A 273 11.47 24.67 -5.82
C ALA A 273 11.72 25.68 -4.68
N ALA A 274 11.05 25.53 -3.54
CA ALA A 274 11.32 26.34 -2.35
C ALA A 274 12.59 25.91 -1.61
N ARG A 275 12.93 24.62 -1.60
CA ARG A 275 14.17 24.09 -1.02
C ARG A 275 15.39 24.53 -1.81
N ASP A 276 15.33 24.39 -3.14
CA ASP A 276 16.43 24.73 -4.06
C ASP A 276 16.84 26.21 -3.94
N ARG A 277 15.89 27.11 -3.66
CA ARG A 277 16.13 28.53 -3.41
C ARG A 277 16.81 28.84 -2.07
N ASN A 278 16.72 27.94 -1.10
CA ASN A 278 17.31 28.14 0.23
C ASN A 278 18.71 27.50 0.38
N GLU A 279 19.11 26.65 -0.56
CA GLU A 279 20.40 25.96 -0.56
C GLU A 279 21.41 26.57 -1.57
N GLY A 280 21.00 27.53 -2.40
CA GLY A 280 21.82 28.30 -3.35
C GLY A 280 22.01 29.75 -2.89
#